data_c3157aab06e11ae00c9bd0001bb551e8
#
_entry.id   c3157aab06e11ae00c9bd0001bb551e8
#
_cell.length_a   1.000
_cell.length_b   1.000
_cell.length_c   1.000
_cell.angle_alpha   90.00
_cell.angle_beta   90.00
_cell.angle_gamma   90.00
#
_symmetry.space_group_name_H-M   'P 1'
#
loop_
_entity.id
_entity.type
_entity.pdbx_description
1 polymer ?
#
loop_
_entity_poly.entity_id
_entity_poly.type
_entity_poly.pdbx_seq_one_letter_code
_entity_poly.pdbx_strand_id
1 'polypeptide(L)'
;MEKALRLLPLASRLFSLLGMIVLIGLMPWLSGRDPALSLLRARSGEQEATPEALNAIRQQYGLDDGPLLLLGRWFHGVLRGDAGNSWISGRPVLEGMLQATGVSLTLMGYALAVAVVVAILLALPTLWRGLHGENRRPAGVLAVSLTALPEFLLAALLLIVGAVWLQWFPPYGWQSLQHAILPALALGLPAGGLLALLLNDGLAATFSERWLLTWNLAGIARRHCLLAVLRRTLPALLPQVGLVLIGLTGGAIAVEKVFAIPGLGRATLGAAIAQDLPALQCGILILLLLAFGTGFLMQGAHYLLLGRIAAALPNSTPPQHSSRASYIFAAVAALLLCLLVLSGIIRDPFSSLHIRLQPPSLDLPFGADATGRDILARVAYGALNTSLLALAVSFASLSLGIVFGLMPRLMCGIIELANATPPIVAGLLVTAVTGPSPFGAACAVMLVSWAPLSAHCASLLAEARTQPYIRMLPVLGIGRCRTLTHYLLPALWVPLLRHAMLRLPGIALALAALGFLGLGPQPPSAEWGLVLAEGMPYIERAPWGVLAPAVALVLLAVLAVTLANTAGNRRR
;
A
#
# COMPACT_ATOMS: atom_id res chain seq x y z
N MET A 1 6.26 -25.19 30.57
CA MET A 1 6.98 -24.24 29.64
C MET A 1 6.61 -24.48 28.19
N GLU A 2 6.59 -25.72 27.68
CA GLU A 2 6.25 -26.01 26.27
C GLU A 2 4.81 -25.65 25.85
N LYS A 3 3.80 -25.90 26.73
CA LYS A 3 2.40 -25.49 26.47
C LYS A 3 2.22 -23.97 26.40
N ALA A 4 2.92 -23.20 27.23
CA ALA A 4 2.90 -21.75 27.21
C ALA A 4 3.53 -21.19 25.91
N LEU A 5 4.59 -21.81 25.40
CA LEU A 5 5.25 -21.45 24.15
C LEU A 5 4.36 -21.73 22.91
N ARG A 6 3.45 -22.69 22.97
CA ARG A 6 2.48 -22.98 21.90
C ARG A 6 1.31 -21.99 21.87
N LEU A 7 0.94 -21.43 23.04
CA LEU A 7 -0.15 -20.45 23.15
C LEU A 7 0.30 -19.02 22.84
N LEU A 8 1.61 -18.75 22.86
CA LEU A 8 2.17 -17.43 22.65
C LEU A 8 1.72 -16.77 21.31
N PRO A 9 1.70 -17.46 20.16
CA PRO A 9 1.21 -16.88 18.91
C PRO A 9 -0.27 -16.52 18.95
N LEU A 10 -1.10 -17.35 19.56
CA LEU A 10 -2.54 -17.06 19.70
C LEU A 10 -2.77 -15.86 20.61
N ALA A 11 -2.07 -15.81 21.75
CA ALA A 11 -2.12 -14.67 22.67
C ALA A 11 -1.65 -13.36 21.98
N SER A 12 -0.57 -13.44 21.19
CA SER A 12 -0.07 -12.29 20.42
C SER A 12 -1.13 -11.77 19.44
N ARG A 13 -1.84 -12.64 18.72
CA ARG A 13 -2.90 -12.25 17.78
C ARG A 13 -4.08 -11.59 18.50
N LEU A 14 -4.56 -12.20 19.59
CA LEU A 14 -5.66 -11.65 20.37
C LEU A 14 -5.29 -10.30 20.98
N PHE A 15 -4.07 -10.18 21.53
CA PHE A 15 -3.58 -8.93 22.08
C PHE A 15 -3.46 -7.82 21.02
N SER A 16 -3.00 -8.17 19.82
CA SER A 16 -2.87 -7.20 18.71
C SER A 16 -4.24 -6.69 18.22
N LEU A 17 -5.21 -7.60 18.06
CA LEU A 17 -6.58 -7.23 17.69
C LEU A 17 -7.23 -6.35 18.77
N LEU A 18 -7.11 -6.75 20.04
CA LEU A 18 -7.64 -5.96 21.16
C LEU A 18 -6.96 -4.59 21.23
N GLY A 19 -5.64 -4.53 21.08
CA GLY A 19 -4.88 -3.29 21.07
C GLY A 19 -5.32 -2.35 19.95
N MET A 20 -5.64 -2.88 18.76
CA MET A 20 -6.14 -2.08 17.64
C MET A 20 -7.55 -1.53 17.90
N ILE A 21 -8.46 -2.34 18.47
CA ILE A 21 -9.80 -1.91 18.85
C ILE A 21 -9.72 -0.80 19.92
N VAL A 22 -8.87 -0.98 20.93
CA VAL A 22 -8.62 0.02 21.98
C VAL A 22 -8.05 1.31 21.39
N LEU A 23 -7.10 1.22 20.46
CA LEU A 23 -6.51 2.37 19.80
C LEU A 23 -7.55 3.16 19.00
N ILE A 24 -8.43 2.48 18.25
CA ILE A 24 -9.53 3.12 17.52
C ILE A 24 -10.51 3.79 18.48
N GLY A 25 -10.91 3.11 19.55
CA GLY A 25 -11.85 3.65 20.55
C GLY A 25 -11.29 4.84 21.33
N LEU A 26 -9.98 4.88 21.56
CA LEU A 26 -9.29 5.99 22.27
C LEU A 26 -8.84 7.13 21.35
N MET A 27 -9.11 7.06 20.03
CA MET A 27 -8.74 8.12 19.09
C MET A 27 -9.06 9.54 19.56
N PRO A 28 -10.26 9.82 20.10
CA PRO A 28 -10.61 11.18 20.54
C PRO A 28 -9.63 11.76 21.57
N TRP A 29 -9.07 10.90 22.42
CA TRP A 29 -8.16 11.26 23.50
C TRP A 29 -6.68 11.30 23.08
N LEU A 30 -6.30 10.45 22.14
CA LEU A 30 -4.93 10.39 21.67
C LEU A 30 -4.53 11.58 20.82
N SER A 31 -5.51 12.28 20.23
CA SER A 31 -5.25 13.41 19.31
C SER A 31 -4.62 14.63 19.96
N GLY A 32 -4.66 14.74 21.31
CA GLY A 32 -4.14 15.91 22.03
C GLY A 32 -4.84 17.23 21.69
N ARG A 33 -5.84 17.17 20.79
CA ARG A 33 -6.69 18.30 20.38
C ARG A 33 -8.00 18.21 21.14
N ASP A 34 -8.56 19.36 21.49
CA ASP A 34 -9.90 19.39 22.09
C ASP A 34 -10.94 18.95 21.04
N PRO A 35 -11.60 17.80 21.21
CA PRO A 35 -12.62 17.35 20.27
C PRO A 35 -13.78 18.33 20.13
N ALA A 36 -14.10 19.06 21.22
CA ALA A 36 -15.15 20.08 21.23
C ALA A 36 -14.82 21.26 20.31
N LEU A 37 -13.55 21.69 20.29
CA LEU A 37 -13.08 22.75 19.41
C LEU A 37 -13.10 22.30 17.93
N SER A 38 -12.67 21.07 17.68
CA SER A 38 -12.70 20.49 16.32
C SER A 38 -14.13 20.40 15.79
N LEU A 39 -15.06 19.99 16.64
CA LEU A 39 -16.49 19.89 16.32
C LEU A 39 -17.14 21.26 16.08
N LEU A 40 -16.82 22.25 16.92
CA LEU A 40 -17.33 23.61 16.75
C LEU A 40 -16.91 24.18 15.39
N ARG A 41 -15.63 24.04 15.03
CA ARG A 41 -15.08 24.51 13.74
C ARG A 41 -15.68 23.77 12.54
N ALA A 42 -15.96 22.49 12.68
CA ALA A 42 -16.55 21.69 11.59
C ALA A 42 -18.03 22.01 11.34
N ARG A 43 -18.79 22.38 12.41
CA ARG A 43 -20.23 22.72 12.31
C ARG A 43 -20.50 24.18 11.94
N SER A 44 -19.71 25.08 12.50
CA SER A 44 -19.92 26.52 12.40
C SER A 44 -18.57 27.22 12.38
N GLY A 45 -17.95 27.26 11.17
CA GLY A 45 -16.61 27.86 10.99
C GLY A 45 -16.49 29.34 11.37
N GLU A 46 -17.61 30.03 11.54
CA GLU A 46 -17.69 31.46 11.90
C GLU A 46 -18.00 31.71 13.38
N GLN A 47 -18.37 30.68 14.17
CA GLN A 47 -18.63 30.86 15.60
C GLN A 47 -17.33 30.97 16.38
N GLU A 48 -17.24 32.04 17.18
CA GLU A 48 -16.12 32.17 18.15
C GLU A 48 -16.15 31.03 19.17
N ALA A 49 -14.97 30.48 19.43
CA ALA A 49 -14.78 29.40 20.40
C ALA A 49 -14.89 29.94 21.84
N THR A 50 -16.11 30.31 22.27
CA THR A 50 -16.34 30.71 23.63
C THR A 50 -16.25 29.52 24.59
N PRO A 51 -15.75 29.68 25.83
CA PRO A 51 -15.71 28.60 26.82
C PRO A 51 -17.06 27.94 27.06
N GLU A 52 -18.15 28.72 27.00
CA GLU A 52 -19.51 28.22 27.19
C GLU A 52 -19.97 27.31 26.05
N ALA A 53 -19.70 27.68 24.79
CA ALA A 53 -20.01 26.86 23.63
C ALA A 53 -19.23 25.55 23.65
N LEU A 54 -17.94 25.60 24.03
CA LEU A 54 -17.11 24.40 24.16
C LEU A 54 -17.60 23.47 25.28
N ASN A 55 -18.00 24.03 26.43
CA ASN A 55 -18.52 23.26 27.56
C ASN A 55 -19.87 22.61 27.21
N ALA A 56 -20.76 23.33 26.50
CA ALA A 56 -22.01 22.74 26.02
C ALA A 56 -21.79 21.54 25.11
N ILE A 57 -20.82 21.63 24.19
CA ILE A 57 -20.44 20.51 23.31
C ILE A 57 -19.84 19.35 24.11
N ARG A 58 -18.94 19.62 25.08
CA ARG A 58 -18.37 18.57 25.93
C ARG A 58 -19.43 17.82 26.72
N GLN A 59 -20.38 18.53 27.30
CA GLN A 59 -21.51 17.93 28.02
C GLN A 59 -22.44 17.14 27.07
N GLN A 60 -22.77 17.70 25.90
CA GLN A 60 -23.64 17.04 24.93
C GLN A 60 -23.09 15.68 24.46
N TYR A 61 -21.76 15.57 24.28
CA TYR A 61 -21.10 14.35 23.79
C TYR A 61 -20.42 13.54 24.90
N GLY A 62 -20.53 13.97 26.16
CA GLY A 62 -19.92 13.28 27.30
C GLY A 62 -18.39 13.20 27.22
N LEU A 63 -17.75 14.21 26.61
CA LEU A 63 -16.31 14.22 26.42
C LEU A 63 -15.54 14.38 27.75
N ASP A 64 -16.18 14.84 28.82
CA ASP A 64 -15.58 15.00 30.14
C ASP A 64 -15.59 13.71 30.98
N ASP A 65 -16.27 12.66 30.52
CA ASP A 65 -16.43 11.39 31.26
C ASP A 65 -15.14 10.54 31.36
N GLY A 66 -14.11 10.93 30.65
CA GLY A 66 -12.81 10.26 30.66
C GLY A 66 -12.67 9.14 29.61
N PRO A 67 -11.40 8.78 29.26
CA PRO A 67 -11.10 7.88 28.14
C PRO A 67 -11.68 6.47 28.29
N LEU A 68 -11.66 5.91 29.50
CA LEU A 68 -12.12 4.54 29.73
C LEU A 68 -13.65 4.40 29.62
N LEU A 69 -14.42 5.39 30.09
CA LEU A 69 -15.87 5.37 29.96
C LEU A 69 -16.31 5.57 28.51
N LEU A 70 -15.66 6.48 27.78
CA LEU A 70 -15.92 6.66 26.34
C LEU A 70 -15.58 5.40 25.55
N LEU A 71 -14.43 4.77 25.80
CA LEU A 71 -14.07 3.50 25.20
C LEU A 71 -15.11 2.42 25.50
N GLY A 72 -15.55 2.31 26.77
CA GLY A 72 -16.58 1.34 27.18
C GLY A 72 -17.92 1.57 26.47
N ARG A 73 -18.39 2.81 26.36
CA ARG A 73 -19.62 3.18 25.64
C ARG A 73 -19.50 2.87 24.14
N TRP A 74 -18.40 3.29 23.53
CA TRP A 74 -18.14 3.03 22.11
C TRP A 74 -18.11 1.52 21.82
N PHE A 75 -17.37 0.75 22.61
CA PHE A 75 -17.28 -0.70 22.44
C PHE A 75 -18.61 -1.40 22.64
N HIS A 76 -19.39 -0.98 23.64
CA HIS A 76 -20.74 -1.50 23.88
C HIS A 76 -21.70 -1.14 22.75
N GLY A 77 -21.64 0.07 22.21
CA GLY A 77 -22.39 0.49 21.03
C GLY A 77 -22.05 -0.37 19.81
N VAL A 78 -20.77 -0.53 19.50
CA VAL A 78 -20.32 -1.36 18.36
C VAL A 78 -20.80 -2.81 18.48
N LEU A 79 -20.77 -3.41 19.68
CA LEU A 79 -21.30 -4.77 19.90
C LEU A 79 -22.82 -4.88 19.70
N ARG A 80 -23.56 -3.79 19.86
CA ARG A 80 -25.01 -3.72 19.61
C ARG A 80 -25.35 -3.30 18.18
N GLY A 81 -24.35 -3.05 17.34
CA GLY A 81 -24.54 -2.56 15.98
C GLY A 81 -24.86 -1.06 15.91
N ASP A 82 -24.52 -0.31 16.96
CA ASP A 82 -24.63 1.15 17.00
C ASP A 82 -23.23 1.77 16.96
N ALA A 83 -22.87 2.39 15.84
CA ALA A 83 -21.60 3.11 15.66
C ALA A 83 -21.70 4.58 16.09
N GLY A 84 -22.81 4.99 16.69
CA GLY A 84 -23.09 6.37 17.07
C GLY A 84 -23.53 7.25 15.90
N ASN A 85 -23.67 8.53 16.19
CA ASN A 85 -24.06 9.55 15.23
C ASN A 85 -22.85 10.38 14.78
N SER A 86 -22.84 10.76 13.51
CA SER A 86 -21.87 11.71 12.98
C SER A 86 -21.92 13.01 13.75
N TRP A 87 -20.78 13.49 14.17
CA TRP A 87 -20.69 14.76 14.90
C TRP A 87 -21.04 15.96 14.02
N ILE A 88 -20.93 15.82 12.71
CA ILE A 88 -21.19 16.90 11.74
C ILE A 88 -22.65 16.89 11.30
N SER A 89 -23.12 15.74 10.77
CA SER A 89 -24.45 15.63 10.19
C SER A 89 -25.55 15.27 11.20
N GLY A 90 -25.18 14.75 12.38
CA GLY A 90 -26.10 14.24 13.41
C GLY A 90 -26.82 12.93 13.02
N ARG A 91 -26.53 12.38 11.84
CA ARG A 91 -27.17 11.15 11.33
C ARG A 91 -26.46 9.89 11.83
N PRO A 92 -27.15 8.73 11.92
CA PRO A 92 -26.51 7.46 12.24
C PRO A 92 -25.37 7.14 11.27
N VAL A 93 -24.19 6.81 11.82
CA VAL A 93 -22.98 6.58 11.02
C VAL A 93 -23.03 5.26 10.27
N LEU A 94 -23.53 4.19 10.93
CA LEU A 94 -23.42 2.82 10.41
C LEU A 94 -24.13 2.65 9.07
N GLU A 95 -25.33 3.20 8.92
CA GLU A 95 -26.11 3.06 7.69
C GLU A 95 -25.39 3.68 6.49
N GLY A 96 -24.89 4.91 6.63
CA GLY A 96 -24.14 5.60 5.57
C GLY A 96 -22.83 4.87 5.22
N MET A 97 -22.11 4.35 6.22
CA MET A 97 -20.88 3.60 6.00
C MET A 97 -21.12 2.22 5.35
N LEU A 98 -22.22 1.54 5.67
CA LEU A 98 -22.59 0.28 5.00
C LEU A 98 -22.98 0.50 3.54
N GLN A 99 -23.73 1.57 3.23
CA GLN A 99 -24.04 1.94 1.84
C GLN A 99 -22.76 2.23 1.06
N ALA A 100 -21.86 3.04 1.62
CA ALA A 100 -20.57 3.34 1.04
C ALA A 100 -19.70 2.07 0.86
N THR A 101 -19.79 1.12 1.81
CA THR A 101 -19.10 -0.19 1.70
C THR A 101 -19.59 -0.98 0.49
N GLY A 102 -20.90 -0.99 0.23
CA GLY A 102 -21.48 -1.65 -0.95
C GLY A 102 -20.91 -1.10 -2.26
N VAL A 103 -20.76 0.23 -2.35
CA VAL A 103 -20.15 0.90 -3.51
C VAL A 103 -18.69 0.48 -3.68
N SER A 104 -17.87 0.54 -2.61
CA SER A 104 -16.47 0.13 -2.66
C SER A 104 -16.30 -1.33 -3.04
N LEU A 105 -17.10 -2.25 -2.47
CA LEU A 105 -17.05 -3.68 -2.81
C LEU A 105 -17.40 -3.93 -4.27
N THR A 106 -18.37 -3.20 -4.82
CA THR A 106 -18.75 -3.30 -6.23
C THR A 106 -17.60 -2.82 -7.13
N LEU A 107 -16.99 -1.68 -6.81
CA LEU A 107 -15.80 -1.18 -7.51
C LEU A 107 -14.65 -2.18 -7.46
N MET A 108 -14.35 -2.72 -6.28
CA MET A 108 -13.31 -3.74 -6.09
C MET A 108 -13.62 -5.02 -6.88
N GLY A 109 -14.88 -5.41 -6.98
CA GLY A 109 -15.32 -6.53 -7.82
C GLY A 109 -14.99 -6.32 -9.30
N TYR A 110 -15.31 -5.13 -9.84
CA TYR A 110 -14.94 -4.77 -11.22
C TYR A 110 -13.41 -4.69 -11.40
N ALA A 111 -12.69 -4.10 -10.45
CA ALA A 111 -11.23 -4.03 -10.48
C ALA A 111 -10.59 -5.44 -10.46
N LEU A 112 -11.11 -6.34 -9.64
CA LEU A 112 -10.67 -7.73 -9.59
C LEU A 112 -10.94 -8.46 -10.92
N ALA A 113 -12.09 -8.24 -11.54
CA ALA A 113 -12.39 -8.82 -12.86
C ALA A 113 -11.37 -8.34 -13.91
N VAL A 114 -11.08 -7.04 -13.95
CA VAL A 114 -10.03 -6.47 -14.82
C VAL A 114 -8.68 -7.11 -14.50
N ALA A 115 -8.30 -7.19 -13.22
CA ALA A 115 -7.01 -7.76 -12.79
C ALA A 115 -6.86 -9.23 -13.22
N VAL A 116 -7.90 -10.03 -13.07
CA VAL A 116 -7.91 -11.45 -13.50
C VAL A 116 -7.78 -11.57 -15.02
N VAL A 117 -8.53 -10.76 -15.78
CA VAL A 117 -8.43 -10.75 -17.25
C VAL A 117 -7.02 -10.38 -17.70
N VAL A 118 -6.43 -9.33 -17.15
CA VAL A 118 -5.06 -8.90 -17.44
C VAL A 118 -4.05 -9.99 -17.08
N ALA A 119 -4.19 -10.60 -15.90
CA ALA A 119 -3.31 -11.67 -15.45
C ALA A 119 -3.36 -12.89 -16.38
N ILE A 120 -4.55 -13.29 -16.81
CA ILE A 120 -4.73 -14.40 -17.76
C ILE A 120 -4.08 -14.05 -19.11
N LEU A 121 -4.38 -12.87 -19.68
CA LEU A 121 -3.83 -12.45 -20.97
C LEU A 121 -2.29 -12.43 -20.96
N LEU A 122 -1.68 -11.91 -19.88
CA LEU A 122 -0.24 -11.84 -19.74
C LEU A 122 0.41 -13.20 -19.40
N ALA A 123 -0.36 -14.17 -18.89
CA ALA A 123 0.13 -15.52 -18.62
C ALA A 123 -0.03 -16.48 -19.80
N LEU A 124 -0.87 -16.18 -20.80
CA LEU A 124 -1.08 -17.01 -21.98
C LEU A 124 0.23 -17.42 -22.70
N PRO A 125 1.19 -16.50 -22.94
CA PRO A 125 2.45 -16.88 -23.58
C PRO A 125 3.27 -17.91 -22.76
N THR A 126 3.24 -17.78 -21.43
CA THR A 126 3.93 -18.74 -20.53
C THR A 126 3.27 -20.10 -20.55
N LEU A 127 1.93 -20.14 -20.50
CA LEU A 127 1.15 -21.38 -20.63
C LEU A 127 1.42 -22.06 -21.96
N TRP A 128 1.33 -21.33 -23.07
CA TRP A 128 1.50 -21.88 -24.41
C TRP A 128 2.90 -22.45 -24.60
N ARG A 129 3.96 -21.73 -24.24
CA ARG A 129 5.35 -22.18 -24.33
C ARG A 129 5.63 -23.37 -23.43
N GLY A 130 5.16 -23.33 -22.16
CA GLY A 130 5.32 -24.45 -21.23
C GLY A 130 4.72 -25.75 -21.71
N LEU A 131 3.53 -25.70 -22.35
CA LEU A 131 2.89 -26.89 -22.97
C LEU A 131 3.62 -27.42 -24.21
N HIS A 132 4.48 -26.60 -24.85
CA HIS A 132 5.31 -27.01 -26.00
C HIS A 132 6.73 -27.39 -25.59
N GLY A 133 7.03 -27.47 -24.28
CA GLY A 133 8.34 -27.86 -23.76
C GLY A 133 9.41 -26.74 -23.81
N GLU A 134 9.01 -25.53 -24.16
CA GLU A 134 9.90 -24.38 -24.14
C GLU A 134 9.93 -23.75 -22.74
N ASN A 135 10.99 -24.02 -21.98
CA ASN A 135 11.12 -23.51 -20.61
C ASN A 135 11.78 -22.11 -20.54
N ARG A 136 11.59 -21.26 -21.55
CA ARG A 136 12.05 -19.87 -21.54
C ARG A 136 10.99 -19.00 -20.88
N ARG A 137 11.39 -18.32 -19.81
CA ARG A 137 10.54 -17.32 -19.16
C ARG A 137 10.30 -16.16 -20.12
N PRO A 138 9.04 -15.80 -20.42
CA PRO A 138 8.80 -14.56 -21.09
C PRO A 138 9.29 -13.44 -20.16
N ALA A 139 10.06 -12.50 -20.72
CA ALA A 139 10.38 -11.28 -19.98
C ALA A 139 9.05 -10.59 -19.70
N GLY A 140 8.60 -10.62 -18.46
CA GLY A 140 7.34 -10.01 -18.01
C GLY A 140 7.42 -8.48 -17.93
N VAL A 141 8.09 -7.84 -18.93
CA VAL A 141 8.31 -6.39 -18.95
C VAL A 141 7.00 -5.65 -18.80
N LEU A 142 5.95 -6.07 -19.54
CA LEU A 142 4.65 -5.42 -19.47
C LEU A 142 4.00 -5.61 -18.08
N ALA A 143 4.08 -6.80 -17.49
CA ALA A 143 3.56 -7.05 -16.16
C ALA A 143 4.30 -6.21 -15.10
N VAL A 144 5.63 -6.15 -15.18
CA VAL A 144 6.47 -5.29 -14.30
C VAL A 144 6.11 -3.81 -14.48
N SER A 145 5.93 -3.35 -15.72
CA SER A 145 5.57 -1.95 -15.99
C SER A 145 4.21 -1.59 -15.39
N LEU A 146 3.22 -2.49 -15.51
CA LEU A 146 1.90 -2.27 -14.91
C LEU A 146 1.95 -2.22 -13.39
N THR A 147 2.75 -3.07 -12.73
CA THR A 147 2.90 -3.04 -11.28
C THR A 147 3.64 -1.82 -10.75
N ALA A 148 4.41 -1.16 -11.59
CA ALA A 148 5.14 0.05 -11.22
C ALA A 148 4.26 1.32 -11.24
N LEU A 149 3.04 1.25 -11.82
CA LEU A 149 2.11 2.37 -11.88
C LEU A 149 1.27 2.45 -10.61
N PRO A 150 1.35 3.56 -9.83
CA PRO A 150 0.47 3.76 -8.68
C PRO A 150 -0.99 3.94 -9.14
N GLU A 151 -1.93 3.36 -8.39
CA GLU A 151 -3.36 3.38 -8.74
C GLU A 151 -3.92 4.80 -8.82
N PHE A 152 -3.55 5.70 -7.87
CA PHE A 152 -4.02 7.08 -7.86
C PHE A 152 -3.49 7.90 -9.04
N LEU A 153 -2.27 7.61 -9.47
CA LEU A 153 -1.67 8.24 -10.64
C LEU A 153 -2.33 7.77 -11.93
N LEU A 154 -2.53 6.45 -12.05
CA LEU A 154 -3.23 5.87 -13.19
C LEU A 154 -4.68 6.36 -13.25
N ALA A 155 -5.34 6.53 -12.10
CA ALA A 155 -6.67 7.13 -12.00
C ALA A 155 -6.69 8.55 -12.58
N ALA A 156 -5.73 9.40 -12.20
CA ALA A 156 -5.59 10.75 -12.74
C ALA A 156 -5.34 10.74 -14.25
N LEU A 157 -4.41 9.89 -14.74
CA LEU A 157 -4.12 9.78 -16.17
C LEU A 157 -5.32 9.27 -16.98
N LEU A 158 -6.02 8.25 -16.50
CA LEU A 158 -7.22 7.73 -17.17
C LEU A 158 -8.36 8.74 -17.16
N LEU A 159 -8.51 9.54 -16.11
CA LEU A 159 -9.47 10.63 -16.07
C LEU A 159 -9.15 11.69 -17.12
N ILE A 160 -7.87 12.12 -17.23
CA ILE A 160 -7.45 13.10 -18.25
C ILE A 160 -7.71 12.55 -19.65
N VAL A 161 -7.19 11.38 -19.94
CA VAL A 161 -7.23 10.84 -21.31
C VAL A 161 -8.63 10.35 -21.66
N GLY A 162 -9.23 9.51 -20.80
CA GLY A 162 -10.49 8.83 -21.13
C GLY A 162 -11.74 9.68 -20.96
N ALA A 163 -11.75 10.57 -19.95
CA ALA A 163 -12.94 11.38 -19.67
C ALA A 163 -12.83 12.82 -20.22
N VAL A 164 -11.65 13.47 -20.09
CA VAL A 164 -11.49 14.88 -20.49
C VAL A 164 -11.15 14.99 -21.98
N TRP A 165 -10.11 14.30 -22.46
CA TRP A 165 -9.65 14.46 -23.87
C TRP A 165 -10.49 13.65 -24.85
N LEU A 166 -10.73 12.37 -24.56
CA LEU A 166 -11.47 11.50 -25.47
C LEU A 166 -12.99 11.52 -25.24
N GLN A 167 -13.44 11.98 -24.07
CA GLN A 167 -14.85 12.05 -23.68
C GLN A 167 -15.61 10.72 -23.84
N TRP A 168 -14.90 9.59 -23.70
CA TRP A 168 -15.50 8.26 -23.82
C TRP A 168 -16.30 7.85 -22.60
N PHE A 169 -15.90 8.35 -21.43
CA PHE A 169 -16.47 7.98 -20.12
C PHE A 169 -16.75 9.22 -19.28
N PRO A 170 -17.75 9.18 -18.37
CA PRO A 170 -18.02 10.28 -17.47
C PRO A 170 -16.86 10.47 -16.48
N PRO A 171 -16.50 11.74 -16.14
CA PRO A 171 -15.36 12.03 -15.29
C PRO A 171 -15.59 11.72 -13.80
N TYR A 172 -16.82 11.91 -13.29
CA TYR A 172 -17.13 11.84 -11.87
C TYR A 172 -18.47 11.17 -11.58
N GLY A 173 -18.60 10.55 -10.41
CA GLY A 173 -19.85 10.01 -9.91
C GLY A 173 -19.93 8.48 -9.91
N TRP A 174 -21.14 7.97 -9.59
CA TRP A 174 -21.41 6.53 -9.48
C TRP A 174 -22.88 6.24 -9.83
N GLN A 175 -23.29 6.47 -11.06
CA GLN A 175 -24.69 6.33 -11.48
C GLN A 175 -24.91 5.15 -12.44
N SER A 176 -23.89 4.76 -13.19
CA SER A 176 -23.96 3.71 -14.20
C SER A 176 -22.66 2.93 -14.30
N LEU A 177 -22.68 1.79 -15.02
CA LEU A 177 -21.48 1.00 -15.28
C LEU A 177 -20.36 1.81 -15.95
N GLN A 178 -20.71 2.80 -16.79
CA GLN A 178 -19.73 3.66 -17.47
C GLN A 178 -18.85 4.44 -16.47
N HIS A 179 -19.41 4.86 -15.31
CA HIS A 179 -18.64 5.51 -14.24
C HIS A 179 -17.67 4.57 -13.53
N ALA A 180 -17.90 3.25 -13.61
CA ALA A 180 -17.05 2.27 -12.96
C ALA A 180 -15.84 1.85 -13.83
N ILE A 181 -15.88 2.05 -15.15
CA ILE A 181 -14.86 1.51 -16.08
C ILE A 181 -13.48 2.10 -15.81
N LEU A 182 -13.33 3.44 -15.82
CA LEU A 182 -12.03 4.07 -15.58
C LEU A 182 -11.49 3.79 -14.19
N PRO A 183 -12.28 3.90 -13.10
CA PRO A 183 -11.83 3.52 -11.76
C PRO A 183 -11.42 2.05 -11.65
N ALA A 184 -12.19 1.13 -12.27
CA ALA A 184 -11.86 -0.29 -12.28
C ALA A 184 -10.57 -0.60 -13.04
N LEU A 185 -10.30 0.11 -14.15
CA LEU A 185 -9.03 0.02 -14.88
C LEU A 185 -7.88 0.57 -14.05
N ALA A 186 -8.07 1.71 -13.36
CA ALA A 186 -7.04 2.32 -12.52
C ALA A 186 -6.55 1.38 -11.40
N LEU A 187 -7.47 0.66 -10.76
CA LEU A 187 -7.17 -0.33 -9.73
C LEU A 187 -6.74 -1.69 -10.32
N GLY A 188 -7.42 -2.11 -11.36
CA GLY A 188 -7.28 -3.47 -11.90
C GLY A 188 -6.02 -3.69 -12.73
N LEU A 189 -5.50 -2.68 -13.45
CA LEU A 189 -4.31 -2.84 -14.28
C LEU A 189 -3.05 -3.11 -13.46
N PRO A 190 -2.71 -2.33 -12.40
CA PRO A 190 -1.56 -2.61 -11.53
C PRO A 190 -1.70 -3.95 -10.80
N ALA A 191 -2.89 -4.23 -10.26
CA ALA A 191 -3.20 -5.49 -9.58
C ALA A 191 -3.07 -6.69 -10.54
N GLY A 192 -3.56 -6.55 -11.77
CA GLY A 192 -3.44 -7.56 -12.82
C GLY A 192 -2.00 -7.82 -13.26
N GLY A 193 -1.18 -6.76 -13.33
CA GLY A 193 0.26 -6.88 -13.55
C GLY A 193 0.94 -7.72 -12.45
N LEU A 194 0.63 -7.45 -11.19
CA LEU A 194 1.17 -8.20 -10.05
C LEU A 194 0.69 -9.66 -10.05
N LEU A 195 -0.60 -9.90 -10.28
CA LEU A 195 -1.14 -11.26 -10.42
C LEU A 195 -0.51 -12.01 -11.59
N ALA A 196 -0.26 -11.33 -12.71
CA ALA A 196 0.42 -11.91 -13.87
C ALA A 196 1.85 -12.34 -13.54
N LEU A 197 2.62 -11.53 -12.81
CA LEU A 197 3.98 -11.89 -12.37
C LEU A 197 3.95 -13.15 -11.50
N LEU A 198 3.09 -13.17 -10.49
CA LEU A 198 2.94 -14.30 -9.58
C LEU A 198 2.50 -15.58 -10.31
N LEU A 199 1.54 -15.44 -11.24
CA LEU A 199 1.05 -16.56 -12.05
C LEU A 199 2.14 -17.08 -12.99
N ASN A 200 2.87 -16.20 -13.68
CA ASN A 200 3.96 -16.60 -14.57
C ASN A 200 5.08 -17.32 -13.80
N ASP A 201 5.46 -16.85 -12.63
CA ASP A 201 6.48 -17.50 -11.80
C ASP A 201 6.01 -18.87 -11.30
N GLY A 202 4.76 -18.96 -10.84
CA GLY A 202 4.16 -20.23 -10.42
C GLY A 202 4.03 -21.25 -11.55
N LEU A 203 3.61 -20.82 -12.73
CA LEU A 203 3.55 -21.65 -13.93
C LEU A 203 4.93 -22.13 -14.37
N ALA A 204 5.92 -21.23 -14.45
CA ALA A 204 7.28 -21.58 -14.84
C ALA A 204 7.92 -22.58 -13.85
N ALA A 205 7.68 -22.42 -12.55
CA ALA A 205 8.11 -23.37 -11.54
C ALA A 205 7.45 -24.74 -11.73
N THR A 206 6.13 -24.78 -11.96
CA THR A 206 5.38 -26.03 -12.15
C THR A 206 5.79 -26.72 -13.44
N PHE A 207 6.01 -25.99 -14.54
CA PHE A 207 6.50 -26.55 -15.80
C PHE A 207 7.92 -27.13 -15.70
N SER A 208 8.73 -26.73 -14.73
CA SER A 208 10.06 -27.29 -14.48
C SER A 208 10.07 -28.55 -13.60
N GLU A 209 8.92 -28.95 -13.05
CA GLU A 209 8.81 -30.14 -12.20
C GLU A 209 8.97 -31.44 -13.00
N ARG A 210 9.66 -32.44 -12.42
CA ARG A 210 10.00 -33.72 -13.10
C ARG A 210 8.78 -34.56 -13.53
N TRP A 211 7.68 -34.49 -12.77
CA TRP A 211 6.47 -35.26 -13.08
C TRP A 211 5.87 -34.87 -14.46
N LEU A 212 5.95 -33.59 -14.83
CA LEU A 212 5.44 -33.12 -16.11
C LEU A 212 6.27 -33.64 -17.28
N LEU A 213 7.61 -33.71 -17.11
CA LEU A 213 8.49 -34.32 -18.08
C LEU A 213 8.09 -35.79 -18.30
N THR A 214 7.85 -36.56 -17.22
CA THR A 214 7.40 -37.94 -17.26
C THR A 214 6.06 -38.07 -18.01
N TRP A 215 5.11 -37.19 -17.77
CA TRP A 215 3.82 -37.17 -18.45
C TRP A 215 3.94 -36.87 -19.94
N ASN A 216 4.81 -35.92 -20.31
CA ASN A 216 5.08 -35.62 -21.73
C ASN A 216 5.72 -36.80 -22.45
N LEU A 217 6.68 -37.50 -21.81
CA LEU A 217 7.30 -38.70 -22.36
C LEU A 217 6.30 -39.88 -22.48
N ALA A 218 5.34 -39.97 -21.56
CA ALA A 218 4.26 -40.95 -21.59
C ALA A 218 3.16 -40.62 -22.61
N GLY A 219 3.26 -39.51 -23.36
CA GLY A 219 2.29 -39.14 -24.40
C GLY A 219 0.94 -38.64 -23.85
N ILE A 220 0.85 -38.19 -22.61
CA ILE A 220 -0.38 -37.68 -22.01
C ILE A 220 -0.83 -36.43 -22.77
N ALA A 221 -2.12 -36.34 -23.09
CA ALA A 221 -2.68 -35.23 -23.87
C ALA A 221 -2.48 -33.91 -23.18
N ARG A 222 -2.08 -32.86 -23.93
CA ARG A 222 -1.78 -31.50 -23.44
C ARG A 222 -2.87 -30.90 -22.56
N ARG A 223 -4.15 -31.18 -22.83
CA ARG A 223 -5.29 -30.75 -22.00
C ARG A 223 -5.22 -31.24 -20.54
N HIS A 224 -4.77 -32.47 -20.32
CA HIS A 224 -4.60 -33.04 -18.99
C HIS A 224 -3.38 -32.45 -18.28
N CYS A 225 -2.29 -32.24 -19.03
CA CYS A 225 -1.12 -31.52 -18.51
C CYS A 225 -1.49 -30.09 -18.09
N LEU A 226 -2.26 -29.34 -18.90
CA LEU A 226 -2.75 -28.00 -18.58
C LEU A 226 -3.58 -28.00 -17.30
N LEU A 227 -4.58 -28.90 -17.20
CA LEU A 227 -5.43 -28.99 -16.01
C LEU A 227 -4.63 -29.33 -14.75
N ALA A 228 -3.66 -30.24 -14.84
CA ALA A 228 -2.80 -30.60 -13.71
C ALA A 228 -1.90 -29.44 -13.28
N VAL A 229 -1.30 -28.72 -14.24
CA VAL A 229 -0.50 -27.52 -13.97
C VAL A 229 -1.34 -26.44 -13.29
N LEU A 230 -2.54 -26.13 -13.80
CA LEU A 230 -3.43 -25.13 -13.20
C LEU A 230 -3.88 -25.54 -11.80
N ARG A 231 -4.30 -26.82 -11.60
CA ARG A 231 -4.68 -27.34 -10.27
C ARG A 231 -3.56 -27.27 -9.25
N ARG A 232 -2.31 -27.30 -9.68
CA ARG A 232 -1.16 -27.19 -8.80
C ARG A 232 -0.77 -25.72 -8.54
N THR A 233 -0.79 -24.88 -9.57
CA THR A 233 -0.34 -23.49 -9.50
C THR A 233 -1.34 -22.58 -8.80
N LEU A 234 -2.63 -22.63 -9.17
CA LEU A 234 -3.63 -21.68 -8.70
C LEU A 234 -3.83 -21.70 -7.16
N PRO A 235 -3.97 -22.87 -6.50
CA PRO A 235 -4.15 -22.86 -5.05
C PRO A 235 -2.93 -22.33 -4.29
N ALA A 236 -1.72 -22.52 -4.82
CA ALA A 236 -0.49 -22.01 -4.22
C ALA A 236 -0.40 -20.47 -4.25
N LEU A 237 -1.13 -19.82 -5.16
CA LEU A 237 -1.16 -18.37 -5.31
C LEU A 237 -2.21 -17.67 -4.43
N LEU A 238 -3.16 -18.40 -3.84
CA LEU A 238 -4.26 -17.81 -3.07
C LEU A 238 -3.82 -16.84 -1.96
N PRO A 239 -2.78 -17.12 -1.15
CA PRO A 239 -2.32 -16.16 -0.16
C PRO A 239 -1.85 -14.83 -0.76
N GLN A 240 -1.18 -14.87 -1.93
CA GLN A 240 -0.73 -13.68 -2.64
C GLN A 240 -1.92 -12.92 -3.25
N VAL A 241 -2.92 -13.63 -3.79
CA VAL A 241 -4.19 -13.02 -4.24
C VAL A 241 -4.87 -12.28 -3.07
N GLY A 242 -4.85 -12.85 -1.87
CA GLY A 242 -5.35 -12.19 -0.66
C GLY A 242 -4.63 -10.87 -0.37
N LEU A 243 -3.30 -10.83 -0.48
CA LEU A 243 -2.53 -9.60 -0.31
C LEU A 243 -2.85 -8.55 -1.39
N VAL A 244 -3.08 -8.96 -2.63
CA VAL A 244 -3.53 -8.06 -3.71
C VAL A 244 -4.90 -7.46 -3.39
N LEU A 245 -5.85 -8.26 -2.91
CA LEU A 245 -7.17 -7.79 -2.52
C LEU A 245 -7.12 -6.81 -1.35
N ILE A 246 -6.27 -7.06 -0.35
CA ILE A 246 -6.00 -6.12 0.75
C ILE A 246 -5.40 -4.81 0.19
N GLY A 247 -4.48 -4.90 -0.76
CA GLY A 247 -3.93 -3.73 -1.46
C GLY A 247 -4.99 -2.91 -2.16
N LEU A 248 -5.95 -3.57 -2.84
CA LEU A 248 -7.06 -2.90 -3.52
C LEU A 248 -7.93 -2.09 -2.54
N THR A 249 -8.13 -2.52 -1.28
CA THR A 249 -8.89 -1.72 -0.31
C THR A 249 -8.20 -0.38 -0.01
N GLY A 250 -6.86 -0.36 0.05
CA GLY A 250 -6.09 0.86 0.23
C GLY A 250 -6.11 1.75 -1.01
N GLY A 251 -5.85 1.17 -2.19
CA GLY A 251 -5.85 1.88 -3.49
C GLY A 251 -7.21 2.47 -3.83
N ALA A 252 -8.30 1.77 -3.45
CA ALA A 252 -9.67 2.25 -3.66
C ALA A 252 -9.91 3.63 -3.05
N ILE A 253 -9.35 3.94 -1.86
CA ILE A 253 -9.52 5.23 -1.18
C ILE A 253 -9.08 6.40 -2.09
N ALA A 254 -7.92 6.24 -2.71
CA ALA A 254 -7.38 7.28 -3.60
C ALA A 254 -8.17 7.39 -4.91
N VAL A 255 -8.56 6.26 -5.50
CA VAL A 255 -9.34 6.22 -6.75
C VAL A 255 -10.76 6.76 -6.53
N GLU A 256 -11.41 6.42 -5.43
CA GLU A 256 -12.71 6.97 -5.03
C GLU A 256 -12.66 8.49 -4.85
N LYS A 257 -11.56 9.02 -4.32
CA LYS A 257 -11.34 10.48 -4.22
C LYS A 257 -11.23 11.12 -5.60
N VAL A 258 -10.43 10.55 -6.51
CA VAL A 258 -10.18 11.08 -7.86
C VAL A 258 -11.48 11.14 -8.68
N PHE A 259 -12.25 10.06 -8.70
CA PHE A 259 -13.49 9.96 -9.48
C PHE A 259 -14.75 10.41 -8.73
N ALA A 260 -14.60 10.97 -7.53
CA ALA A 260 -15.68 11.42 -6.67
C ALA A 260 -16.75 10.34 -6.36
N ILE A 261 -16.33 9.06 -6.25
CA ILE A 261 -17.18 7.91 -5.96
C ILE A 261 -17.62 7.95 -4.48
N PRO A 262 -18.92 7.75 -4.14
CA PRO A 262 -19.39 7.74 -2.76
C PRO A 262 -19.08 6.41 -2.05
N GLY A 263 -17.81 6.00 -2.06
CA GLY A 263 -17.34 4.76 -1.44
C GLY A 263 -16.86 4.95 -0.01
N LEU A 264 -16.60 3.81 0.65
CA LEU A 264 -16.15 3.72 2.05
C LEU A 264 -14.83 4.47 2.28
N GLY A 265 -13.88 4.35 1.34
CA GLY A 265 -12.58 5.01 1.44
C GLY A 265 -12.70 6.52 1.43
N ARG A 266 -13.47 7.07 0.48
CA ARG A 266 -13.75 8.51 0.39
C ARG A 266 -14.54 9.02 1.61
N ALA A 267 -15.53 8.26 2.09
CA ALA A 267 -16.31 8.62 3.27
C ALA A 267 -15.43 8.67 4.52
N THR A 268 -14.56 7.67 4.71
CA THR A 268 -13.62 7.62 5.84
C THR A 268 -12.57 8.74 5.76
N LEU A 269 -12.05 9.02 4.56
CA LEU A 269 -11.13 10.14 4.33
C LEU A 269 -11.79 11.49 4.64
N GLY A 270 -13.04 11.68 4.18
CA GLY A 270 -13.83 12.87 4.47
C GLY A 270 -14.03 13.05 5.98
N ALA A 271 -14.38 11.98 6.69
CA ALA A 271 -14.50 11.99 8.15
C ALA A 271 -13.18 12.35 8.86
N ALA A 272 -12.03 11.87 8.35
CA ALA A 272 -10.71 12.21 8.89
C ALA A 272 -10.37 13.69 8.71
N ILE A 273 -10.62 14.25 7.53
CA ILE A 273 -10.36 15.67 7.22
C ILE A 273 -11.30 16.56 8.04
N ALA A 274 -12.56 16.19 8.16
CA ALA A 274 -13.59 16.92 8.88
C ALA A 274 -13.55 16.68 10.41
N GLN A 275 -12.65 15.81 10.92
CA GLN A 275 -12.55 15.43 12.33
C GLN A 275 -13.85 14.85 12.91
N ASP A 276 -14.64 14.15 12.07
CA ASP A 276 -15.83 13.41 12.49
C ASP A 276 -15.39 12.04 13.04
N LEU A 277 -15.08 12.01 14.34
CA LEU A 277 -14.46 10.84 14.97
C LEU A 277 -15.35 9.59 14.96
N PRO A 278 -16.68 9.63 15.24
CA PRO A 278 -17.52 8.43 15.13
C PRO A 278 -17.55 7.85 13.72
N ALA A 279 -17.67 8.70 12.70
CA ALA A 279 -17.65 8.30 11.30
C ALA A 279 -16.28 7.71 10.91
N LEU A 280 -15.19 8.33 11.36
CA LEU A 280 -13.83 7.85 11.13
C LEU A 280 -13.57 6.50 11.81
N GLN A 281 -13.95 6.33 13.07
CA GLN A 281 -13.80 5.09 13.82
C GLN A 281 -14.56 3.93 13.14
N CYS A 282 -15.80 4.17 12.74
CA CYS A 282 -16.63 3.19 12.02
C CYS A 282 -16.00 2.82 10.67
N GLY A 283 -15.58 3.81 9.88
CA GLY A 283 -14.97 3.60 8.56
C GLY A 283 -13.67 2.80 8.65
N ILE A 284 -12.77 3.14 9.58
CA ILE A 284 -11.52 2.40 9.80
C ILE A 284 -11.81 0.97 10.27
N LEU A 285 -12.77 0.77 11.18
CA LEU A 285 -13.15 -0.55 11.66
C LEU A 285 -13.64 -1.44 10.50
N ILE A 286 -14.50 -0.91 9.63
CA ILE A 286 -14.99 -1.64 8.45
C ILE A 286 -13.84 -1.95 7.48
N LEU A 287 -12.97 -0.98 7.17
CA LEU A 287 -11.81 -1.20 6.29
C LEU A 287 -10.89 -2.31 6.83
N LEU A 288 -10.63 -2.34 8.13
CA LEU A 288 -9.85 -3.39 8.76
C LEU A 288 -10.56 -4.74 8.74
N LEU A 289 -11.86 -4.77 9.03
CA LEU A 289 -12.65 -6.01 8.94
C LEU A 289 -12.65 -6.58 7.51
N LEU A 290 -12.75 -5.74 6.49
CA LEU A 290 -12.63 -6.17 5.09
C LEU A 290 -11.24 -6.72 4.78
N ALA A 291 -10.18 -6.06 5.23
CA ALA A 291 -8.81 -6.51 5.02
C ALA A 291 -8.53 -7.85 5.71
N PHE A 292 -8.91 -7.99 6.99
CA PHE A 292 -8.77 -9.24 7.74
C PHE A 292 -9.65 -10.35 7.20
N GLY A 293 -10.93 -10.04 6.89
CA GLY A 293 -11.88 -10.99 6.32
C GLY A 293 -11.38 -11.56 5.00
N THR A 294 -10.87 -10.71 4.13
CA THR A 294 -10.27 -11.12 2.85
C THR A 294 -9.05 -12.02 3.07
N GLY A 295 -8.13 -11.63 3.96
CA GLY A 295 -6.96 -12.43 4.30
C GLY A 295 -7.33 -13.79 4.88
N PHE A 296 -8.29 -13.83 5.80
CA PHE A 296 -8.79 -15.07 6.41
C PHE A 296 -9.46 -16.00 5.39
N LEU A 297 -10.30 -15.45 4.50
CA LEU A 297 -10.97 -16.21 3.44
C LEU A 297 -9.96 -16.84 2.48
N MET A 298 -8.95 -16.07 2.04
CA MET A 298 -7.94 -16.58 1.11
C MET A 298 -7.04 -17.64 1.77
N GLN A 299 -6.69 -17.46 3.03
CA GLN A 299 -5.92 -18.45 3.78
C GLN A 299 -6.73 -19.72 4.07
N GLY A 300 -8.00 -19.58 4.39
CA GLY A 300 -8.94 -20.69 4.53
C GLY A 300 -9.11 -21.47 3.23
N ALA A 301 -9.33 -20.79 2.11
CA ALA A 301 -9.42 -21.39 0.78
C ALA A 301 -8.12 -22.13 0.40
N HIS A 302 -6.96 -21.52 0.66
CA HIS A 302 -5.66 -22.16 0.45
C HIS A 302 -5.52 -23.46 1.25
N TYR A 303 -5.89 -23.43 2.54
CA TYR A 303 -5.85 -24.62 3.41
C TYR A 303 -6.83 -25.72 2.94
N LEU A 304 -8.03 -25.35 2.53
CA LEU A 304 -9.05 -26.29 2.05
C LEU A 304 -8.63 -26.98 0.75
N LEU A 305 -7.95 -26.25 -0.15
CA LEU A 305 -7.56 -26.78 -1.47
C LEU A 305 -6.26 -27.60 -1.43
N LEU A 306 -5.29 -27.22 -0.59
CA LEU A 306 -3.98 -27.88 -0.52
C LEU A 306 -3.81 -28.77 0.73
N GLY A 307 -4.66 -28.62 1.75
CA GLY A 307 -4.58 -29.35 2.99
C GLY A 307 -3.22 -29.21 3.69
N ARG A 308 -2.76 -30.29 4.35
CA ARG A 308 -1.46 -30.30 5.04
C ARG A 308 -0.23 -30.24 4.11
N ILE A 309 -0.41 -30.46 2.81
CA ILE A 309 0.67 -30.43 1.80
C ILE A 309 1.14 -28.98 1.55
N ALA A 310 0.31 -27.99 1.83
CA ALA A 310 0.63 -26.57 1.68
C ALA A 310 1.93 -26.13 2.41
N ALA A 311 2.22 -26.74 3.56
CA ALA A 311 3.41 -26.42 4.37
C ALA A 311 4.73 -26.96 3.80
N ALA A 312 4.68 -27.86 2.80
CA ALA A 312 5.83 -28.54 2.22
C ALA A 312 6.28 -28.00 0.87
N LEU A 313 5.56 -27.02 0.30
CA LEU A 313 5.95 -26.43 -0.99
C LEU A 313 7.06 -25.38 -0.75
N PRO A 314 8.26 -25.57 -1.31
CA PRO A 314 9.30 -24.56 -1.21
C PRO A 314 8.86 -23.33 -1.97
N ASN A 315 8.85 -22.17 -1.28
CA ASN A 315 8.74 -20.84 -1.91
C ASN A 315 10.05 -20.51 -2.65
N SER A 316 10.42 -21.34 -3.62
CA SER A 316 11.58 -21.05 -4.45
C SER A 316 11.19 -19.99 -5.48
N THR A 317 11.42 -18.73 -5.14
CA THR A 317 11.52 -17.68 -6.15
C THR A 317 12.82 -17.92 -6.92
N PRO A 318 12.75 -18.35 -8.19
CA PRO A 318 13.95 -18.53 -8.98
C PRO A 318 14.62 -17.16 -9.21
N PRO A 319 15.95 -17.11 -9.32
CA PRO A 319 16.67 -15.86 -9.53
C PRO A 319 16.25 -15.21 -10.85
N GLN A 320 15.74 -13.98 -10.77
CA GLN A 320 15.45 -13.18 -11.96
C GLN A 320 16.77 -12.78 -12.61
N HIS A 321 16.98 -13.16 -13.85
CA HIS A 321 18.10 -12.68 -14.65
C HIS A 321 17.75 -11.28 -15.15
N SER A 322 18.51 -10.27 -14.74
CA SER A 322 18.35 -8.92 -15.29
C SER A 322 18.87 -8.89 -16.73
N SER A 323 18.03 -8.41 -17.64
CA SER A 323 18.44 -8.22 -19.04
C SER A 323 19.29 -6.94 -19.17
N ARG A 324 20.10 -6.83 -20.24
CA ARG A 324 20.82 -5.58 -20.58
C ARG A 324 19.85 -4.40 -20.71
N ALA A 325 18.65 -4.64 -21.21
CA ALA A 325 17.60 -3.63 -21.30
C ALA A 325 17.23 -3.02 -19.93
N SER A 326 17.17 -3.82 -18.85
CA SER A 326 16.90 -3.31 -17.50
C SER A 326 17.93 -2.30 -17.02
N TYR A 327 19.22 -2.51 -17.32
CA TYR A 327 20.28 -1.55 -16.97
C TYR A 327 20.14 -0.24 -17.74
N ILE A 328 19.77 -0.30 -19.02
CA ILE A 328 19.55 0.89 -19.87
C ILE A 328 18.36 1.69 -19.33
N PHE A 329 17.24 1.04 -19.01
CA PHE A 329 16.08 1.70 -18.42
C PHE A 329 16.40 2.36 -17.07
N ALA A 330 17.16 1.68 -16.20
CA ALA A 330 17.62 2.27 -14.94
C ALA A 330 18.51 3.49 -15.16
N ALA A 331 19.46 3.41 -16.09
CA ALA A 331 20.37 4.50 -16.40
C ALA A 331 19.63 5.71 -16.99
N VAL A 332 18.68 5.48 -17.90
CA VAL A 332 17.85 6.54 -18.50
C VAL A 332 16.97 7.20 -17.43
N ALA A 333 16.30 6.40 -16.58
CA ALA A 333 15.47 6.94 -15.51
C ALA A 333 16.30 7.75 -14.50
N ALA A 334 17.48 7.27 -14.12
CA ALA A 334 18.41 7.99 -13.24
C ALA A 334 18.88 9.30 -13.87
N LEU A 335 19.25 9.27 -15.16
CA LEU A 335 19.69 10.47 -15.88
C LEU A 335 18.58 11.52 -15.95
N LEU A 336 17.35 11.11 -16.29
CA LEU A 336 16.20 12.01 -16.37
C LEU A 336 15.87 12.63 -15.01
N LEU A 337 15.88 11.84 -13.93
CA LEU A 337 15.68 12.35 -12.57
C LEU A 337 16.81 13.30 -12.14
N CYS A 338 18.06 12.99 -12.45
CA CYS A 338 19.19 13.89 -12.17
C CYS A 338 19.05 15.21 -12.93
N LEU A 339 18.72 15.17 -14.21
CA LEU A 339 18.49 16.38 -15.03
C LEU A 339 17.34 17.22 -14.48
N LEU A 340 16.24 16.58 -14.08
CA LEU A 340 15.10 17.24 -13.46
C LEU A 340 15.50 17.94 -12.16
N VAL A 341 16.21 17.26 -11.27
CA VAL A 341 16.67 17.84 -9.99
C VAL A 341 17.66 18.98 -10.25
N LEU A 342 18.67 18.78 -11.08
CA LEU A 342 19.69 19.79 -11.37
C LEU A 342 19.11 21.06 -12.04
N SER A 343 18.13 20.90 -12.94
CA SER A 343 17.49 22.03 -13.62
C SER A 343 16.53 22.82 -12.71
N GLY A 344 15.90 22.16 -11.74
CA GLY A 344 14.88 22.79 -10.88
C GLY A 344 15.40 23.28 -9.52
N ILE A 345 16.52 22.73 -8.99
CA ILE A 345 17.01 23.04 -7.64
C ILE A 345 17.51 24.50 -7.51
N ILE A 346 17.91 25.13 -8.63
CA ILE A 346 18.39 26.52 -8.66
C ILE A 346 17.21 27.50 -8.59
N ARG A 347 15.99 27.04 -8.84
CA ARG A 347 14.76 27.83 -8.89
C ARG A 347 14.05 27.79 -7.54
N ASP A 348 13.31 28.86 -7.21
CA ASP A 348 12.55 28.93 -5.96
C ASP A 348 11.18 28.23 -6.10
N PRO A 349 10.89 27.19 -5.29
CA PRO A 349 9.63 26.47 -5.35
C PRO A 349 8.47 27.17 -4.63
N PHE A 350 8.74 28.29 -3.90
CA PHE A 350 7.76 28.96 -3.04
C PHE A 350 7.28 30.30 -3.57
N SER A 351 8.06 30.97 -4.43
CA SER A 351 7.72 32.27 -4.98
C SER A 351 6.56 32.20 -5.98
N SER A 352 5.55 33.06 -5.78
CA SER A 352 4.36 33.19 -6.64
C SER A 352 4.52 34.36 -7.61
N LEU A 353 5.56 34.36 -8.44
CA LEU A 353 5.92 35.47 -9.32
C LEU A 353 5.31 35.36 -10.72
N HIS A 354 4.79 34.18 -11.08
CA HIS A 354 4.29 33.92 -12.43
C HIS A 354 2.77 34.05 -12.50
N ILE A 355 2.26 34.12 -13.73
CA ILE A 355 0.82 34.14 -14.00
C ILE A 355 0.25 32.77 -13.57
N ARG A 356 -0.91 32.78 -12.88
CA ARG A 356 -1.61 31.56 -12.47
C ARG A 356 -1.90 30.66 -13.66
N LEU A 357 -1.58 29.37 -13.53
CA LEU A 357 -1.78 28.35 -14.57
C LEU A 357 -1.09 28.70 -15.90
N GLN A 358 0.03 29.41 -15.85
CA GLN A 358 0.79 29.75 -17.07
C GLN A 358 1.27 28.47 -17.74
N PRO A 359 1.05 28.32 -19.08
CA PRO A 359 1.50 27.13 -19.80
C PRO A 359 3.02 27.02 -19.87
N PRO A 360 3.56 25.81 -20.14
CA PRO A 360 4.98 25.60 -20.34
C PRO A 360 5.57 26.57 -21.37
N SER A 361 6.74 27.15 -21.05
CA SER A 361 7.51 28.08 -21.89
C SER A 361 9.00 27.84 -21.70
N LEU A 362 9.85 28.53 -22.47
CA LEU A 362 11.32 28.41 -22.31
C LEU A 362 11.79 28.86 -20.92
N ASP A 363 11.15 29.89 -20.34
CA ASP A 363 11.47 30.38 -18.99
C ASP A 363 10.86 29.52 -17.91
N LEU A 364 9.74 28.87 -18.17
CA LEU A 364 8.99 27.99 -17.29
C LEU A 364 8.74 26.64 -17.97
N PRO A 365 9.72 25.72 -18.00
CA PRO A 365 9.63 24.48 -18.77
C PRO A 365 8.42 23.59 -18.44
N PHE A 366 7.96 23.61 -17.19
CA PHE A 366 6.78 22.86 -16.73
C PHE A 366 5.59 23.78 -16.41
N GLY A 367 5.67 25.08 -16.75
CA GLY A 367 4.62 26.05 -16.45
C GLY A 367 4.49 26.38 -14.97
N ALA A 368 3.43 27.14 -14.63
CA ALA A 368 3.11 27.55 -13.26
C ALA A 368 1.86 26.86 -12.71
N ASP A 369 1.81 26.73 -11.37
CA ASP A 369 0.67 26.18 -10.66
C ASP A 369 -0.50 27.20 -10.47
N ALA A 370 -1.54 26.80 -9.73
CA ALA A 370 -2.71 27.63 -9.47
C ALA A 370 -2.41 28.88 -8.64
N THR A 371 -1.25 28.96 -8.00
CA THR A 371 -0.80 30.12 -7.21
C THR A 371 0.32 30.91 -7.90
N GLY A 372 0.76 30.50 -9.09
CA GLY A 372 1.84 31.15 -9.85
C GLY A 372 3.24 30.73 -9.44
N ARG A 373 3.41 29.55 -8.81
CA ARG A 373 4.71 28.96 -8.45
C ARG A 373 5.25 28.10 -9.59
N ASP A 374 6.57 28.05 -9.75
CA ASP A 374 7.25 27.25 -10.79
C ASP A 374 7.10 25.74 -10.48
N ILE A 375 6.43 24.99 -11.38
CA ILE A 375 6.20 23.55 -11.23
C ILE A 375 7.51 22.76 -11.34
N LEU A 376 8.46 23.16 -12.21
CA LEU A 376 9.76 22.48 -12.32
C LEU A 376 10.53 22.55 -11.00
N ALA A 377 10.60 23.72 -10.38
CA ALA A 377 11.20 23.89 -9.06
C ALA A 377 10.53 23.00 -8.02
N ARG A 378 9.20 23.01 -7.97
CA ARG A 378 8.43 22.20 -7.01
C ARG A 378 8.62 20.69 -7.22
N VAL A 379 8.68 20.23 -8.45
CA VAL A 379 8.93 18.82 -8.76
C VAL A 379 10.36 18.40 -8.42
N ALA A 380 11.35 19.28 -8.63
CA ALA A 380 12.75 19.03 -8.28
C ALA A 380 12.96 18.95 -6.76
N TYR A 381 12.42 19.89 -6.00
CA TYR A 381 12.43 19.85 -4.52
C TYR A 381 11.62 18.67 -3.99
N GLY A 382 10.50 18.35 -4.64
CA GLY A 382 9.69 17.16 -4.31
C GLY A 382 10.47 15.86 -4.49
N ALA A 383 11.35 15.78 -5.51
CA ALA A 383 12.22 14.63 -5.71
C ALA A 383 13.14 14.39 -4.51
N LEU A 384 13.74 15.46 -3.99
CA LEU A 384 14.61 15.38 -2.82
C LEU A 384 13.81 15.05 -1.55
N ASN A 385 12.75 15.79 -1.27
CA ASN A 385 11.93 15.63 -0.08
C ASN A 385 11.32 14.23 0.02
N THR A 386 10.68 13.77 -1.06
CA THR A 386 10.05 12.44 -1.10
C THR A 386 11.10 11.33 -1.01
N SER A 387 12.23 11.45 -1.72
CA SER A 387 13.28 10.42 -1.70
C SER A 387 13.98 10.33 -0.35
N LEU A 388 14.33 11.46 0.27
CA LEU A 388 14.97 11.49 1.58
C LEU A 388 14.04 10.93 2.67
N LEU A 389 12.76 11.33 2.65
CA LEU A 389 11.77 10.80 3.58
C LEU A 389 11.55 9.30 3.39
N ALA A 390 11.46 8.84 2.14
CA ALA A 390 11.33 7.41 1.84
C ALA A 390 12.55 6.59 2.29
N LEU A 391 13.76 7.13 2.12
CA LEU A 391 14.99 6.51 2.63
C LEU A 391 15.00 6.43 4.16
N ALA A 392 14.63 7.50 4.84
CA ALA A 392 14.54 7.54 6.30
C ALA A 392 13.52 6.51 6.83
N VAL A 393 12.33 6.46 6.24
CA VAL A 393 11.28 5.48 6.57
C VAL A 393 11.75 4.05 6.27
N SER A 394 12.44 3.83 5.14
CA SER A 394 12.95 2.51 4.77
C SER A 394 14.01 2.02 5.78
N PHE A 395 14.92 2.90 6.20
CA PHE A 395 15.94 2.58 7.19
C PHE A 395 15.32 2.29 8.57
N ALA A 396 14.37 3.12 9.02
CA ALA A 396 13.64 2.90 10.26
C ALA A 396 12.84 1.58 10.23
N SER A 397 12.15 1.31 9.11
CA SER A 397 11.41 0.05 8.91
C SER A 397 12.32 -1.17 8.89
N LEU A 398 13.52 -1.06 8.30
CA LEU A 398 14.53 -2.14 8.34
C LEU A 398 14.99 -2.41 9.76
N SER A 399 15.30 -1.37 10.52
CA SER A 399 15.74 -1.48 11.91
C SER A 399 14.68 -2.16 12.79
N LEU A 400 13.42 -1.71 12.71
CA LEU A 400 12.29 -2.33 13.40
C LEU A 400 12.05 -3.77 12.92
N GLY A 401 12.15 -4.00 11.60
CA GLY A 401 11.99 -5.31 10.99
C GLY A 401 13.01 -6.33 11.51
N ILE A 402 14.25 -5.92 11.72
CA ILE A 402 15.29 -6.77 12.32
C ILE A 402 14.95 -7.05 13.79
N VAL A 403 14.67 -6.00 14.59
CA VAL A 403 14.39 -6.15 16.03
C VAL A 403 13.23 -7.10 16.27
N PHE A 404 12.12 -6.89 15.58
CA PHE A 404 10.92 -7.73 15.76
C PHE A 404 11.04 -9.09 15.07
N GLY A 405 11.77 -9.19 13.96
CA GLY A 405 12.06 -10.45 13.28
C GLY A 405 12.91 -11.42 14.08
N LEU A 406 13.70 -10.92 15.05
CA LEU A 406 14.44 -11.77 15.99
C LEU A 406 13.53 -12.45 17.04
N MET A 407 12.31 -11.93 17.25
CA MET A 407 11.31 -12.43 18.20
C MET A 407 10.00 -12.90 17.52
N PRO A 408 10.04 -13.77 16.51
CA PRO A 408 8.89 -14.05 15.64
C PRO A 408 7.67 -14.61 16.39
N ARG A 409 7.87 -15.40 17.46
CA ARG A 409 6.77 -16.00 18.23
C ARG A 409 5.98 -14.99 19.05
N LEU A 410 6.64 -13.94 19.54
CA LEU A 410 6.01 -12.88 20.33
C LEU A 410 5.31 -11.87 19.41
N MET A 411 5.90 -11.59 18.28
CA MET A 411 5.48 -10.50 17.38
C MET A 411 4.56 -10.96 16.23
N CYS A 412 4.23 -12.27 16.14
CA CYS A 412 3.47 -12.79 14.99
C CYS A 412 2.12 -12.07 14.80
N GLY A 413 1.37 -11.78 15.86
CA GLY A 413 0.09 -11.09 15.75
C GLY A 413 0.24 -9.64 15.28
N ILE A 414 1.23 -8.91 15.80
CA ILE A 414 1.52 -7.52 15.38
C ILE A 414 2.00 -7.50 13.94
N ILE A 415 2.84 -8.45 13.53
CA ILE A 415 3.32 -8.59 12.15
C ILE A 415 2.15 -8.87 11.20
N GLU A 416 1.26 -9.80 11.57
CA GLU A 416 0.07 -10.13 10.78
C GLU A 416 -0.88 -8.93 10.66
N LEU A 417 -1.13 -8.23 11.77
CA LEU A 417 -1.95 -7.01 11.82
C LEU A 417 -1.38 -5.92 10.90
N ALA A 418 -0.10 -5.61 11.05
CA ALA A 418 0.55 -4.59 10.24
C ALA A 418 0.59 -4.96 8.75
N ASN A 419 0.80 -6.24 8.40
CA ASN A 419 0.74 -6.71 7.02
C ASN A 419 -0.67 -6.64 6.40
N ALA A 420 -1.71 -6.80 7.22
CA ALA A 420 -3.10 -6.71 6.78
C ALA A 420 -3.60 -5.24 6.70
N THR A 421 -2.85 -4.28 7.25
CA THR A 421 -3.24 -2.87 7.26
C THR A 421 -2.64 -2.15 6.05
N PRO A 422 -3.46 -1.62 5.11
CA PRO A 422 -2.95 -0.79 4.02
C PRO A 422 -2.29 0.50 4.55
N PRO A 423 -1.22 1.02 3.90
CA PRO A 423 -0.55 2.25 4.34
C PRO A 423 -1.46 3.47 4.45
N ILE A 424 -2.48 3.57 3.59
CA ILE A 424 -3.44 4.67 3.61
C ILE A 424 -4.34 4.59 4.85
N VAL A 425 -4.76 3.38 5.26
CA VAL A 425 -5.54 3.18 6.50
C VAL A 425 -4.70 3.53 7.73
N ALA A 426 -3.43 3.15 7.76
CA ALA A 426 -2.50 3.60 8.80
C ALA A 426 -2.33 5.12 8.78
N GLY A 427 -2.33 5.74 7.58
CA GLY A 427 -2.33 7.19 7.41
C GLY A 427 -3.54 7.86 8.06
N LEU A 428 -4.74 7.33 7.83
CA LEU A 428 -5.96 7.82 8.46
C LEU A 428 -5.91 7.74 9.99
N LEU A 429 -5.42 6.61 10.53
CA LEU A 429 -5.23 6.41 11.97
C LEU A 429 -4.27 7.44 12.58
N VAL A 430 -3.09 7.57 11.98
CA VAL A 430 -2.04 8.48 12.50
C VAL A 430 -2.48 9.94 12.37
N THR A 431 -3.06 10.31 11.23
CA THR A 431 -3.53 11.69 10.99
C THR A 431 -4.67 12.09 11.92
N ALA A 432 -5.53 11.15 12.31
CA ALA A 432 -6.57 11.39 13.30
C ALA A 432 -5.97 11.83 14.67
N VAL A 433 -4.79 11.29 14.99
CA VAL A 433 -4.08 11.58 16.26
C VAL A 433 -3.17 12.80 16.12
N THR A 434 -2.31 12.84 15.10
CA THR A 434 -1.25 13.87 14.97
C THR A 434 -1.66 15.08 14.14
N GLY A 435 -2.74 14.96 13.38
CA GLY A 435 -3.07 15.85 12.27
C GLY A 435 -2.20 15.57 11.03
N PRO A 436 -2.57 16.16 9.88
CA PRO A 436 -1.81 16.00 8.65
C PRO A 436 -0.42 16.66 8.77
N SER A 437 0.63 15.89 8.56
CA SER A 437 2.02 16.35 8.65
C SER A 437 2.99 15.39 7.96
N PRO A 438 4.19 15.87 7.54
CA PRO A 438 5.22 14.99 6.97
C PRO A 438 5.65 13.87 7.92
N PHE A 439 5.77 14.21 9.21
CA PHE A 439 6.14 13.27 10.26
C PHE A 439 5.04 12.22 10.49
N GLY A 440 3.77 12.66 10.54
CA GLY A 440 2.62 11.76 10.64
C GLY A 440 2.56 10.76 9.47
N ALA A 441 2.74 11.23 8.23
CA ALA A 441 2.80 10.38 7.05
C ALA A 441 3.97 9.37 7.12
N ALA A 442 5.15 9.81 7.55
CA ALA A 442 6.31 8.94 7.73
C ALA A 442 6.05 7.85 8.78
N CYS A 443 5.48 8.22 9.93
CA CYS A 443 5.09 7.28 10.99
C CYS A 443 4.04 6.27 10.48
N ALA A 444 3.03 6.72 9.75
CA ALA A 444 1.99 5.86 9.19
C ALA A 444 2.56 4.80 8.23
N VAL A 445 3.41 5.21 7.29
CA VAL A 445 4.04 4.29 6.36
C VAL A 445 5.03 3.37 7.08
N MET A 446 5.77 3.87 8.06
CA MET A 446 6.68 3.08 8.89
C MET A 446 5.93 1.99 9.65
N LEU A 447 4.76 2.30 10.26
CA LEU A 447 3.94 1.35 11.03
C LEU A 447 3.55 0.09 10.26
N VAL A 448 3.49 0.16 8.93
CA VAL A 448 3.13 -0.97 8.07
C VAL A 448 4.38 -1.58 7.41
N SER A 449 5.33 -0.75 6.98
CA SER A 449 6.45 -1.17 6.12
C SER A 449 7.48 -2.07 6.82
N TRP A 450 7.59 -2.06 8.14
CA TRP A 450 8.50 -2.93 8.90
C TRP A 450 8.05 -4.39 8.95
N ALA A 451 6.73 -4.64 8.87
CA ALA A 451 6.17 -5.97 9.11
C ALA A 451 6.61 -7.03 8.08
N PRO A 452 6.60 -6.77 6.76
CA PRO A 452 7.14 -7.71 5.79
C PRO A 452 8.66 -7.92 5.93
N LEU A 453 9.40 -6.90 6.37
CA LEU A 453 10.85 -7.03 6.64
C LEU A 453 11.09 -7.93 7.85
N SER A 454 10.24 -7.81 8.87
CA SER A 454 10.27 -8.67 10.06
C SER A 454 9.94 -10.13 9.72
N ALA A 455 8.91 -10.37 8.91
CA ALA A 455 8.54 -11.71 8.45
C ALA A 455 9.69 -12.35 7.63
N HIS A 456 10.34 -11.55 6.75
CA HIS A 456 11.48 -12.01 5.96
C HIS A 456 12.70 -12.28 6.86
N CYS A 457 12.99 -11.43 7.84
CA CYS A 457 14.04 -11.64 8.83
C CYS A 457 13.81 -12.94 9.62
N ALA A 458 12.58 -13.18 10.06
CA ALA A 458 12.21 -14.40 10.78
C ALA A 458 12.42 -15.67 9.93
N SER A 459 12.07 -15.64 8.64
CA SER A 459 12.27 -16.76 7.72
C SER A 459 13.74 -17.04 7.47
N LEU A 460 14.55 -16.02 7.20
CA LEU A 460 16.00 -16.14 7.04
C LEU A 460 16.68 -16.64 8.31
N LEU A 461 16.24 -16.16 9.48
CA LEU A 461 16.75 -16.63 10.77
C LEU A 461 16.45 -18.12 11.01
N ALA A 462 15.23 -18.55 10.65
CA ALA A 462 14.85 -19.95 10.74
C ALA A 462 15.73 -20.82 9.82
N GLU A 463 15.96 -20.40 8.58
CA GLU A 463 16.84 -21.06 7.62
C GLU A 463 18.29 -21.11 8.12
N ALA A 464 18.85 -19.98 8.57
CA ALA A 464 20.21 -19.91 9.08
C ALA A 464 20.44 -20.85 10.27
N ARG A 465 19.46 -20.95 11.19
CA ARG A 465 19.51 -21.87 12.34
C ARG A 465 19.53 -23.35 11.97
N THR A 466 19.08 -23.73 10.76
CA THR A 466 19.16 -25.11 10.29
C THR A 466 20.53 -25.51 9.80
N GLN A 467 21.42 -24.54 9.53
CA GLN A 467 22.77 -24.79 9.00
C GLN A 467 23.62 -25.57 10.01
N PRO A 468 24.37 -26.60 9.58
CA PRO A 468 25.17 -27.45 10.46
C PRO A 468 26.15 -26.69 11.34
N TYR A 469 26.85 -25.69 10.77
CA TYR A 469 27.86 -24.90 11.50
C TYR A 469 27.22 -24.07 12.64
N ILE A 470 26.00 -23.55 12.48
CA ILE A 470 25.29 -22.82 13.53
C ILE A 470 24.86 -23.76 14.66
N ARG A 471 24.44 -24.97 14.31
CA ARG A 471 24.06 -25.99 15.33
C ARG A 471 25.22 -26.46 16.17
N MET A 472 26.45 -26.40 15.65
CA MET A 472 27.66 -26.78 16.38
C MET A 472 28.16 -25.70 17.34
N LEU A 473 27.80 -24.42 17.17
CA LEU A 473 28.29 -23.32 18.01
C LEU A 473 28.04 -23.50 19.52
N PRO A 474 26.85 -23.96 19.97
CA PRO A 474 26.63 -24.24 21.40
C PRO A 474 27.51 -25.37 21.93
N VAL A 475 27.83 -26.38 21.10
CA VAL A 475 28.72 -27.50 21.48
C VAL A 475 30.14 -27.01 21.70
N LEU A 476 30.56 -25.98 20.90
CA LEU A 476 31.86 -25.31 21.03
C LEU A 476 31.89 -24.27 22.17
N GLY A 477 30.83 -24.19 23.00
CA GLY A 477 30.74 -23.28 24.14
C GLY A 477 30.46 -21.81 23.74
N ILE A 478 30.09 -21.53 22.47
CA ILE A 478 29.78 -20.17 22.00
C ILE A 478 28.40 -19.75 22.52
N GLY A 479 28.39 -18.69 23.31
CA GLY A 479 27.17 -18.12 23.90
C GLY A 479 26.19 -17.56 22.86
N ARG A 480 24.89 -17.47 23.23
CA ARG A 480 23.79 -17.03 22.35
C ARG A 480 24.00 -15.63 21.78
N CYS A 481 24.54 -14.69 22.58
CA CYS A 481 24.78 -13.32 22.13
C CYS A 481 25.86 -13.29 21.02
N ARG A 482 26.95 -14.01 21.19
CA ARG A 482 28.03 -14.12 20.19
C ARG A 482 27.54 -14.85 18.93
N THR A 483 26.74 -15.89 19.06
CA THR A 483 26.08 -16.56 17.92
C THR A 483 25.22 -15.58 17.13
N LEU A 484 24.44 -14.73 17.80
CA LEU A 484 23.59 -13.74 17.13
C LEU A 484 24.42 -12.68 16.42
N THR A 485 25.35 -12.04 17.13
CA THR A 485 26.07 -10.85 16.62
C THR A 485 27.12 -11.18 15.57
N HIS A 486 27.86 -12.29 15.71
CA HIS A 486 29.01 -12.62 14.85
C HIS A 486 28.68 -13.61 13.72
N TYR A 487 27.61 -14.41 13.87
CA TYR A 487 27.29 -15.43 12.88
C TYR A 487 25.94 -15.17 12.19
N LEU A 488 24.87 -14.90 12.95
CA LEU A 488 23.53 -14.77 12.38
C LEU A 488 23.32 -13.40 11.76
N LEU A 489 23.53 -12.29 12.48
CA LEU A 489 23.31 -10.93 11.95
C LEU A 489 24.13 -10.63 10.69
N PRO A 490 25.42 -10.96 10.60
CA PRO A 490 26.19 -10.75 9.36
C PRO A 490 25.64 -11.56 8.17
N ALA A 491 25.14 -12.79 8.42
CA ALA A 491 24.55 -13.61 7.38
C ALA A 491 23.18 -13.06 6.88
N LEU A 492 22.41 -12.41 7.78
CA LEU A 492 21.09 -11.85 7.47
C LEU A 492 21.16 -10.46 6.84
N TRP A 493 22.23 -9.68 7.09
CA TRP A 493 22.31 -8.27 6.74
C TRP A 493 22.10 -8.00 5.24
N VAL A 494 22.85 -8.70 4.38
CA VAL A 494 22.81 -8.46 2.93
C VAL A 494 21.45 -8.82 2.32
N PRO A 495 20.85 -10.00 2.62
CA PRO A 495 19.49 -10.31 2.16
C PRO A 495 18.44 -9.32 2.63
N LEU A 496 18.53 -8.86 3.90
CA LEU A 496 17.57 -7.91 4.47
C LEU A 496 17.70 -6.51 3.84
N LEU A 497 18.94 -6.02 3.66
CA LEU A 497 19.19 -4.75 2.99
C LEU A 497 18.66 -4.76 1.56
N ARG A 498 18.88 -5.86 0.83
CA ARG A 498 18.33 -6.05 -0.51
C ARG A 498 16.80 -6.00 -0.50
N HIS A 499 16.17 -6.69 0.45
CA HIS A 499 14.71 -6.70 0.56
C HIS A 499 14.15 -5.31 0.92
N ALA A 500 14.85 -4.55 1.78
CA ALA A 500 14.49 -3.17 2.09
C ALA A 500 14.58 -2.25 0.85
N MET A 501 15.64 -2.40 0.04
CA MET A 501 15.80 -1.65 -1.21
C MET A 501 14.70 -1.97 -2.23
N LEU A 502 14.26 -3.22 -2.30
CA LEU A 502 13.12 -3.63 -3.14
C LEU A 502 11.81 -2.95 -2.72
N ARG A 503 11.68 -2.57 -1.44
CA ARG A 503 10.48 -1.92 -0.89
C ARG A 503 10.51 -0.40 -0.95
N LEU A 504 11.67 0.20 -1.16
CA LEU A 504 11.83 1.66 -1.22
C LEU A 504 10.85 2.35 -2.19
N PRO A 505 10.61 1.84 -3.43
CA PRO A 505 9.62 2.44 -4.33
C PRO A 505 8.22 2.46 -3.73
N GLY A 506 7.79 1.34 -3.16
CA GLY A 506 6.47 1.23 -2.53
C GLY A 506 6.30 2.20 -1.35
N ILE A 507 7.37 2.42 -0.57
CA ILE A 507 7.39 3.41 0.52
C ILE A 507 7.24 4.83 -0.03
N ALA A 508 8.00 5.19 -1.08
CA ALA A 508 7.92 6.51 -1.71
C ALA A 508 6.52 6.77 -2.30
N LEU A 509 5.94 5.75 -2.97
CA LEU A 509 4.59 5.83 -3.53
C LEU A 509 3.51 5.93 -2.44
N ALA A 510 3.67 5.23 -1.31
CA ALA A 510 2.75 5.33 -0.18
C ALA A 510 2.79 6.73 0.46
N LEU A 511 3.99 7.32 0.62
CA LEU A 511 4.14 8.70 1.10
C LEU A 511 3.49 9.69 0.14
N ALA A 512 3.72 9.56 -1.16
CA ALA A 512 3.10 10.40 -2.17
C ALA A 512 1.56 10.23 -2.20
N ALA A 513 1.04 9.01 -2.02
CA ALA A 513 -0.39 8.77 -1.90
C ALA A 513 -1.00 9.47 -0.68
N LEU A 514 -0.33 9.44 0.47
CA LEU A 514 -0.76 10.17 1.67
C LEU A 514 -0.73 11.69 1.45
N GLY A 515 0.32 12.22 0.80
CA GLY A 515 0.40 13.62 0.39
C GLY A 515 -0.75 14.01 -0.54
N PHE A 516 -1.03 13.19 -1.55
CA PHE A 516 -2.15 13.36 -2.49
C PHE A 516 -3.51 13.35 -1.79
N LEU A 517 -3.69 12.51 -0.78
CA LEU A 517 -4.93 12.43 -0.01
C LEU A 517 -5.10 13.60 0.98
N GLY A 518 -4.06 14.41 1.22
CA GLY A 518 -4.06 15.51 2.19
C GLY A 518 -3.74 15.06 3.63
N LEU A 519 -3.25 13.83 3.80
CA LEU A 519 -2.85 13.25 5.10
C LEU A 519 -1.36 13.48 5.40
N GLY A 520 -0.61 14.01 4.45
CA GLY A 520 0.83 14.26 4.50
C GLY A 520 1.20 15.74 4.71
N PRO A 521 2.29 16.17 4.06
CA PRO A 521 2.72 17.57 4.06
C PRO A 521 1.61 18.52 3.62
N GLN A 522 1.58 19.70 4.23
CA GLN A 522 0.62 20.76 3.92
C GLN A 522 1.28 21.87 3.08
N PRO A 523 0.51 22.67 2.31
CA PRO A 523 1.04 23.84 1.63
C PRO A 523 1.79 24.77 2.60
N PRO A 524 2.89 25.41 2.17
CA PRO A 524 3.43 25.51 0.81
C PRO A 524 4.44 24.43 0.41
N SER A 525 4.54 23.34 1.12
CA SER A 525 5.54 22.27 0.89
C SER A 525 5.57 21.81 -0.57
N ALA A 526 6.79 21.53 -1.06
CA ALA A 526 7.00 20.96 -2.38
C ALA A 526 7.24 19.45 -2.23
N GLU A 527 6.15 18.66 -2.16
CA GLU A 527 6.16 17.19 -2.13
C GLU A 527 5.29 16.70 -3.29
N TRP A 528 5.69 15.61 -3.95
CA TRP A 528 5.06 15.17 -5.20
C TRP A 528 3.57 14.84 -5.06
N GLY A 529 3.16 14.18 -3.98
CA GLY A 529 1.75 13.87 -3.74
C GLY A 529 0.91 15.14 -3.53
N LEU A 530 1.44 16.11 -2.79
CA LEU A 530 0.80 17.40 -2.58
C LEU A 530 0.71 18.21 -3.87
N VAL A 531 1.79 18.27 -4.66
CA VAL A 531 1.79 18.97 -5.96
C VAL A 531 0.75 18.37 -6.91
N LEU A 532 0.62 17.04 -6.94
CA LEU A 532 -0.43 16.34 -7.66
C LEU A 532 -1.83 16.75 -7.17
N ALA A 533 -2.04 16.76 -5.84
CA ALA A 533 -3.32 17.11 -5.25
C ALA A 533 -3.75 18.54 -5.57
N GLU A 534 -2.81 19.49 -5.52
CA GLU A 534 -3.06 20.89 -5.86
C GLU A 534 -3.34 21.09 -7.37
N GLY A 535 -2.76 20.27 -8.24
CA GLY A 535 -2.98 20.30 -9.70
C GLY A 535 -4.31 19.68 -10.13
N MET A 536 -4.87 18.71 -9.38
CA MET A 536 -6.07 17.96 -9.78
C MET A 536 -7.30 18.85 -10.12
N PRO A 537 -7.66 19.89 -9.35
CA PRO A 537 -8.81 20.73 -9.67
C PRO A 537 -8.66 21.50 -10.99
N TYR A 538 -7.45 21.64 -11.51
CA TYR A 538 -7.12 22.40 -12.72
C TYR A 538 -6.71 21.52 -13.89
N ILE A 539 -6.94 20.21 -13.79
CA ILE A 539 -6.45 19.19 -14.74
C ILE A 539 -6.90 19.45 -16.18
N GLU A 540 -8.11 20.00 -16.38
CA GLU A 540 -8.66 20.34 -17.70
C GLU A 540 -7.97 21.53 -18.34
N ARG A 541 -7.50 22.50 -17.53
CA ARG A 541 -6.88 23.75 -17.99
C ARG A 541 -5.37 23.71 -17.99
N ALA A 542 -4.79 23.00 -17.01
CA ALA A 542 -3.35 22.93 -16.75
C ALA A 542 -2.89 21.50 -16.46
N PRO A 543 -2.99 20.57 -17.43
CA PRO A 543 -2.63 19.16 -17.23
C PRO A 543 -1.16 18.97 -16.84
N TRP A 544 -0.27 19.90 -17.19
CA TRP A 544 1.15 19.87 -16.83
C TRP A 544 1.39 19.88 -15.33
N GLY A 545 0.52 20.51 -14.54
CA GLY A 545 0.60 20.52 -13.07
C GLY A 545 0.46 19.13 -12.44
N VAL A 546 -0.24 18.22 -13.11
CA VAL A 546 -0.41 16.81 -12.70
C VAL A 546 0.60 15.92 -13.41
N LEU A 547 0.83 16.11 -14.71
CA LEU A 547 1.70 15.25 -15.52
C LEU A 547 3.16 15.31 -15.07
N ALA A 548 3.68 16.49 -14.70
CA ALA A 548 5.08 16.65 -14.33
C ALA A 548 5.47 15.84 -13.08
N PRO A 549 4.79 15.98 -11.91
CA PRO A 549 5.09 15.16 -10.75
C PRO A 549 4.72 13.68 -10.95
N ALA A 550 3.73 13.40 -11.80
CA ALA A 550 3.33 12.04 -12.18
C ALA A 550 4.46 11.29 -12.89
N VAL A 551 5.04 11.90 -13.92
CA VAL A 551 6.17 11.32 -14.66
C VAL A 551 7.37 11.14 -13.73
N ALA A 552 7.65 12.09 -12.84
CA ALA A 552 8.74 11.98 -11.86
C ALA A 552 8.57 10.78 -10.92
N LEU A 553 7.35 10.52 -10.42
CA LEU A 553 7.03 9.34 -9.61
C LEU A 553 7.22 8.03 -10.38
N VAL A 554 6.78 7.99 -11.65
CA VAL A 554 6.99 6.79 -12.50
C VAL A 554 8.48 6.55 -12.73
N LEU A 555 9.26 7.60 -13.02
CA LEU A 555 10.71 7.47 -13.18
C LEU A 555 11.39 6.95 -11.93
N LEU A 556 11.00 7.44 -10.75
CA LEU A 556 11.51 6.94 -9.48
C LEU A 556 11.15 5.46 -9.26
N ALA A 557 9.91 5.09 -9.53
CA ALA A 557 9.45 3.71 -9.40
C ALA A 557 10.22 2.76 -10.34
N VAL A 558 10.38 3.14 -11.62
CA VAL A 558 11.15 2.38 -12.62
C VAL A 558 12.60 2.25 -12.19
N LEU A 559 13.25 3.35 -11.76
CA LEU A 559 14.64 3.34 -11.29
C LEU A 559 14.80 2.38 -10.12
N ALA A 560 13.96 2.49 -9.10
CA ALA A 560 14.11 1.72 -7.89
C ALA A 560 13.82 0.22 -8.10
N VAL A 561 12.80 -0.15 -8.89
CA VAL A 561 12.51 -1.55 -9.25
C VAL A 561 13.66 -2.16 -10.06
N THR A 562 14.21 -1.41 -11.01
CA THR A 562 15.31 -1.92 -11.85
C THR A 562 16.61 -2.05 -11.06
N LEU A 563 16.95 -1.10 -10.19
CA LEU A 563 18.12 -1.21 -9.29
C LEU A 563 18.02 -2.42 -8.36
N ALA A 564 16.85 -2.64 -7.78
CA ALA A 564 16.60 -3.77 -6.89
C ALA A 564 16.79 -5.12 -7.59
N ASN A 565 16.34 -5.24 -8.85
CA ASN A 565 16.49 -6.44 -9.66
C ASN A 565 17.96 -6.67 -10.10
N THR A 566 18.74 -5.60 -10.34
CA THR A 566 20.13 -5.70 -10.79
C THR A 566 21.11 -6.02 -9.64
N ALA A 567 20.85 -5.53 -8.42
CA ALA A 567 21.68 -5.82 -7.25
C ALA A 567 21.73 -7.32 -6.90
N GLY A 568 20.75 -8.11 -7.35
CA GLY A 568 20.71 -9.56 -7.16
C GLY A 568 21.66 -10.37 -8.00
N ASN A 569 22.19 -9.80 -9.08
CA ASN A 569 22.93 -10.54 -10.11
C ASN A 569 24.48 -10.47 -9.97
N ARG A 570 25.03 -9.57 -9.15
CA ARG A 570 26.49 -9.34 -9.04
C ARG A 570 27.25 -10.37 -8.17
N ARG A 571 26.61 -11.40 -7.62
CA ARG A 571 27.25 -12.38 -6.72
C ARG A 571 27.08 -13.84 -7.18
N ARG A 572 27.11 -14.08 -8.49
CA ARG A 572 27.37 -15.42 -9.04
C ARG A 572 28.56 -15.42 -9.97
#